data_c0756a6819ae517ca08a0905c32b554a
#
_entry.id   c0756a6819ae517ca08a0905c32b554a
#
_cell.length_a   1.000
_cell.length_b   1.000
_cell.length_c   1.000
_cell.angle_alpha   90.00
_cell.angle_beta   90.00
_cell.angle_gamma   90.00
#
_symmetry.space_group_name_H-M   'P 1'
#
loop_
_entity.id
_entity.type
_entity.pdbx_description
1 polymer ?
#
loop_
_entity_poly.entity_id
_entity_poly.type
_entity_poly.pdbx_seq_one_letter_code
_entity_poly.pdbx_strand_id
1 'polypeptide(L)'
;MLSIDITDRQIKLVRGVHSGNKIRVQDADMRELSLGMISNGYVTDVPMVAAELNDIIKTKDIKEKEAIVSITSSSIVYKEMVVAKPKNMKNPAIIEAMIQSNMNISNDFNISFTIAGETEDEEKNKMLKVIAAACPQRLVDGYVRLFSHIGLQLKGVNISNNSVTRLIINTPKMTDRMPILLIQIDKNFLNMNLYEENQLAFSRFFNIDPNDYENAPDYVTRAVYDNLFRMIQFVRSRKGAKPLQEILFYGEIDSFIEITNAISSFNVPTNMLSMPTSITLSVQFDFSKYANAIGALYRRNKELEHINLLEATSAKESKGSNTFLLGLLGAMVASAAVVGGVVAACEFYNNNLTGQINSLQAKIDAPQMQNDLKIVDDRDAMLAGFNSYNDTVKKTGLLFDYKPKAQSLVFEKVSEPLTSADDKLLTANEELEIEEVSVGGYTVTVKFKGLSQGDPSSVPSRYAEYLTNKVLNKYGD
;
A
#
# COMPACT_ATOMS: atom_id res chain seq x y z
N MET A 1 -6.53 -28.86 7.20
CA MET A 1 -6.51 -27.49 7.76
C MET A 1 -7.01 -26.53 6.71
N LEU A 2 -7.79 -25.54 7.11
CA LEU A 2 -8.20 -24.44 6.24
C LEU A 2 -7.18 -23.30 6.29
N SER A 3 -6.91 -22.73 5.14
CA SER A 3 -6.18 -21.47 5.00
C SER A 3 -7.02 -20.51 4.18
N ILE A 4 -7.21 -19.31 4.70
CA ILE A 4 -8.12 -18.32 4.13
C ILE A 4 -7.35 -17.03 3.94
N ASP A 5 -7.25 -16.55 2.71
CA ASP A 5 -6.70 -15.23 2.39
C ASP A 5 -7.88 -14.27 2.20
N ILE A 6 -7.89 -13.19 2.98
CA ILE A 6 -9.00 -12.24 3.00
C ILE A 6 -8.49 -10.85 2.66
N THR A 7 -9.05 -10.27 1.62
CA THR A 7 -8.85 -8.88 1.20
C THR A 7 -10.16 -8.10 1.32
N ASP A 8 -10.13 -6.80 1.04
CA ASP A 8 -11.34 -5.96 1.05
C ASP A 8 -12.39 -6.41 0.04
N ARG A 9 -11.97 -7.16 -0.99
CA ARG A 9 -12.79 -7.51 -2.14
C ARG A 9 -13.09 -9.00 -2.26
N GLN A 10 -12.32 -9.86 -1.60
CA GLN A 10 -12.40 -11.29 -1.85
C GLN A 10 -12.01 -12.11 -0.62
N ILE A 11 -12.65 -13.27 -0.54
CA ILE A 11 -12.24 -14.39 0.32
C ILE A 11 -11.72 -15.49 -0.59
N LYS A 12 -10.51 -15.95 -0.35
CA LYS A 12 -9.89 -17.10 -1.05
C LYS A 12 -9.60 -18.18 -0.02
N LEU A 13 -10.34 -19.27 -0.10
CA LEU A 13 -10.24 -20.39 0.83
C LEU A 13 -9.50 -21.56 0.16
N VAL A 14 -8.56 -22.12 0.87
CA VAL A 14 -7.83 -23.33 0.46
C VAL A 14 -7.90 -24.37 1.57
N ARG A 15 -8.31 -25.59 1.21
CA ARG A 15 -8.20 -26.76 2.08
C ARG A 15 -6.97 -27.56 1.69
N GLY A 16 -6.05 -27.76 2.61
CA GLY A 16 -4.82 -28.45 2.29
C GLY A 16 -4.18 -29.16 3.48
N VAL A 17 -3.24 -30.04 3.15
CA VAL A 17 -2.44 -30.80 4.10
C VAL A 17 -0.97 -30.57 3.80
N HIS A 18 -0.22 -30.25 4.84
CA HIS A 18 1.23 -30.12 4.80
C HIS A 18 1.87 -31.40 5.35
N SER A 19 2.77 -32.02 4.59
CA SER A 19 3.50 -33.22 4.97
C SER A 19 4.97 -33.12 4.53
N GLY A 20 5.89 -33.06 5.47
CA GLY A 20 7.31 -32.78 5.17
C GLY A 20 7.45 -31.39 4.50
N ASN A 21 8.05 -31.35 3.32
CA ASN A 21 8.18 -30.13 2.51
C ASN A 21 7.14 -30.04 1.39
N LYS A 22 6.06 -30.85 1.45
CA LYS A 22 5.04 -30.89 0.40
C LYS A 22 3.71 -30.39 0.91
N ILE A 23 3.00 -29.66 0.07
CA ILE A 23 1.62 -29.28 0.29
C ILE A 23 0.74 -30.00 -0.73
N ARG A 24 -0.32 -30.63 -0.25
CA ARG A 24 -1.38 -31.15 -1.08
C ARG A 24 -2.62 -30.30 -0.87
N VAL A 25 -3.00 -29.59 -1.90
CA VAL A 25 -4.25 -28.82 -1.93
C VAL A 25 -5.38 -29.77 -2.34
N GLN A 26 -6.38 -29.88 -1.49
CA GLN A 26 -7.52 -30.78 -1.67
C GLN A 26 -8.71 -30.04 -2.28
N ASP A 27 -8.88 -28.77 -1.93
CA ASP A 27 -9.97 -27.94 -2.41
C ASP A 27 -9.58 -26.45 -2.38
N ALA A 28 -10.20 -25.67 -3.24
CA ALA A 28 -10.07 -24.21 -3.27
C ALA A 28 -11.38 -23.58 -3.72
N ASP A 29 -11.72 -22.43 -3.15
CA ASP A 29 -12.87 -21.61 -3.57
C ASP A 29 -12.61 -20.15 -3.32
N MET A 30 -13.35 -19.29 -4.03
CA MET A 30 -13.26 -17.83 -3.94
C MET A 30 -14.66 -17.22 -3.92
N ARG A 31 -14.82 -16.18 -3.11
CA ARG A 31 -16.01 -15.32 -3.09
C ARG A 31 -15.61 -13.86 -3.20
N GLU A 32 -16.32 -13.15 -4.03
CA GLU A 32 -16.26 -11.68 -4.04
C GLU A 32 -17.07 -11.13 -2.88
N LEU A 33 -16.54 -10.11 -2.23
CA LEU A 33 -17.20 -9.39 -1.14
C LEU A 33 -17.80 -8.09 -1.66
N SER A 34 -18.98 -7.77 -1.16
CA SER A 34 -19.59 -6.47 -1.39
C SER A 34 -18.78 -5.37 -0.74
N LEU A 35 -18.81 -4.18 -1.35
CA LEU A 35 -18.13 -3.00 -0.80
C LEU A 35 -18.59 -2.72 0.63
N GLY A 36 -17.64 -2.44 1.52
CA GLY A 36 -17.92 -2.08 2.89
C GLY A 36 -18.02 -3.26 3.86
N MET A 37 -18.00 -4.51 3.43
CA MET A 37 -17.93 -5.67 4.33
C MET A 37 -16.58 -5.74 5.04
N ILE A 38 -15.51 -5.43 4.30
CA ILE A 38 -14.15 -5.28 4.80
C ILE A 38 -13.61 -3.96 4.23
N SER A 39 -12.93 -3.19 5.06
CA SER A 39 -12.34 -1.92 4.65
C SER A 39 -10.92 -1.81 5.20
N ASN A 40 -9.95 -1.70 4.31
CA ASN A 40 -8.52 -1.70 4.64
C ASN A 40 -8.13 -2.86 5.60
N GLY A 41 -8.65 -4.04 5.32
CA GLY A 41 -8.45 -5.25 6.11
C GLY A 41 -9.28 -5.36 7.39
N TYR A 42 -9.99 -4.31 7.83
CA TYR A 42 -10.87 -4.37 8.99
C TYR A 42 -12.21 -5.00 8.63
N VAL A 43 -12.61 -6.03 9.37
CA VAL A 43 -13.95 -6.63 9.25
C VAL A 43 -14.97 -5.66 9.83
N THR A 44 -15.73 -5.00 8.96
CA THR A 44 -16.73 -3.99 9.31
C THR A 44 -18.12 -4.60 9.53
N ASP A 45 -18.42 -5.68 8.78
CA ASP A 45 -19.69 -6.42 8.89
C ASP A 45 -19.41 -7.91 9.11
N VAL A 46 -19.26 -8.29 10.38
CA VAL A 46 -18.98 -9.69 10.77
C VAL A 46 -20.06 -10.66 10.30
N PRO A 47 -21.38 -10.38 10.50
CA PRO A 47 -22.44 -11.27 10.03
C PRO A 47 -22.42 -11.55 8.54
N MET A 48 -22.22 -10.53 7.70
CA MET A 48 -22.20 -10.70 6.26
C MET A 48 -20.98 -11.47 5.78
N VAL A 49 -19.78 -11.14 6.28
CA VAL A 49 -18.55 -11.89 5.94
C VAL A 49 -18.66 -13.34 6.42
N ALA A 50 -19.25 -13.57 7.58
CA ALA A 50 -19.48 -14.90 8.11
C ALA A 50 -20.47 -15.71 7.25
N ALA A 51 -21.49 -15.07 6.69
CA ALA A 51 -22.43 -15.73 5.79
C ALA A 51 -21.73 -16.23 4.52
N GLU A 52 -20.87 -15.42 3.91
CA GLU A 52 -20.08 -15.81 2.73
C GLU A 52 -19.13 -16.98 3.05
N LEU A 53 -18.42 -16.93 4.17
CA LEU A 53 -17.56 -18.03 4.61
C LEU A 53 -18.34 -19.31 4.88
N ASN A 54 -19.48 -19.22 5.56
CA ASN A 54 -20.34 -20.36 5.83
C ASN A 54 -20.91 -20.98 4.55
N ASP A 55 -21.22 -20.17 3.54
CA ASP A 55 -21.68 -20.66 2.24
C ASP A 55 -20.60 -21.49 1.55
N ILE A 56 -19.35 -21.00 1.51
CA ILE A 56 -18.23 -21.77 0.98
C ILE A 56 -18.06 -23.09 1.74
N ILE A 57 -18.06 -23.03 3.08
CA ILE A 57 -17.85 -24.20 3.94
C ILE A 57 -18.94 -25.26 3.71
N LYS A 58 -20.19 -24.84 3.58
CA LYS A 58 -21.32 -25.73 3.31
C LYS A 58 -21.27 -26.30 1.89
N THR A 59 -21.06 -25.45 0.88
CA THR A 59 -21.03 -25.85 -0.53
C THR A 59 -19.93 -26.87 -0.81
N LYS A 60 -18.78 -26.71 -0.14
CA LYS A 60 -17.62 -27.60 -0.30
C LYS A 60 -17.61 -28.78 0.69
N ASP A 61 -18.63 -28.93 1.51
CA ASP A 61 -18.72 -29.96 2.58
C ASP A 61 -17.44 -30.02 3.44
N ILE A 62 -16.95 -28.85 3.88
CA ILE A 62 -15.72 -28.72 4.67
C ILE A 62 -15.99 -29.15 6.10
N LYS A 63 -15.20 -30.10 6.60
CA LYS A 63 -15.34 -30.65 7.96
C LYS A 63 -14.29 -30.13 8.96
N GLU A 64 -13.29 -29.42 8.47
CA GLU A 64 -12.22 -28.86 9.27
C GLU A 64 -12.79 -27.87 10.30
N LYS A 65 -12.24 -27.93 11.53
CA LYS A 65 -12.61 -27.05 12.63
C LYS A 65 -11.56 -25.99 12.94
N GLU A 66 -10.43 -26.06 12.25
CA GLU A 66 -9.29 -25.19 12.45
C GLU A 66 -8.95 -24.42 11.18
N ALA A 67 -8.68 -23.15 11.32
CA ALA A 67 -8.31 -22.28 10.22
C ALA A 67 -7.12 -21.37 10.56
N ILE A 68 -6.40 -20.97 9.51
CA ILE A 68 -5.42 -19.88 9.52
C ILE A 68 -5.94 -18.81 8.56
N VAL A 69 -5.82 -17.55 8.92
CA VAL A 69 -6.15 -16.43 8.05
C VAL A 69 -4.90 -15.66 7.65
N SER A 70 -4.82 -15.28 6.38
CA SER A 70 -3.88 -14.28 5.86
C SER A 70 -4.65 -12.99 5.60
N ILE A 71 -4.12 -11.87 6.06
CA ILE A 71 -4.77 -10.57 5.94
C ILE A 71 -3.84 -9.56 5.25
N THR A 72 -4.46 -8.63 4.55
CA THR A 72 -3.79 -7.51 3.89
C THR A 72 -4.39 -6.20 4.36
N SER A 73 -3.56 -5.24 4.76
CA SER A 73 -4.01 -3.91 5.19
C SER A 73 -2.86 -2.91 5.11
N SER A 74 -3.14 -1.67 4.75
CA SER A 74 -2.17 -0.58 4.83
C SER A 74 -1.80 -0.20 6.26
N SER A 75 -2.61 -0.62 7.25
CA SER A 75 -2.35 -0.40 8.68
C SER A 75 -1.31 -1.38 9.26
N ILE A 76 -0.87 -2.37 8.48
CA ILE A 76 0.16 -3.32 8.91
C ILE A 76 1.53 -2.73 8.58
N VAL A 77 2.37 -2.59 9.60
CA VAL A 77 3.76 -2.17 9.46
C VAL A 77 4.64 -3.41 9.50
N TYR A 78 5.41 -3.62 8.43
CA TYR A 78 6.42 -4.67 8.35
C TYR A 78 7.79 -4.03 8.20
N LYS A 79 8.74 -4.37 9.07
CA LYS A 79 10.06 -3.73 9.07
C LYS A 79 11.14 -4.67 9.58
N GLU A 80 12.26 -4.71 8.85
CA GLU A 80 13.53 -5.21 9.36
C GLU A 80 14.24 -4.08 10.11
N MET A 81 14.79 -4.40 11.28
CA MET A 81 15.50 -3.44 12.11
C MET A 81 16.61 -4.11 12.91
N VAL A 82 17.56 -3.31 13.36
CA VAL A 82 18.60 -3.72 14.28
C VAL A 82 18.30 -3.14 15.65
N VAL A 83 18.23 -4.00 16.67
CA VAL A 83 18.00 -3.61 18.06
C VAL A 83 19.10 -4.12 18.96
N ALA A 84 19.35 -3.47 20.08
CA ALA A 84 20.35 -3.91 21.04
C ALA A 84 20.00 -5.32 21.56
N LYS A 85 21.01 -6.20 21.66
CA LYS A 85 20.80 -7.54 22.23
C LYS A 85 20.60 -7.45 23.73
N PRO A 86 19.41 -7.77 24.27
CA PRO A 86 19.18 -7.69 25.70
C PRO A 86 19.95 -8.78 26.45
N LYS A 87 20.41 -8.48 27.66
CA LYS A 87 21.09 -9.46 28.53
C LYS A 87 20.19 -10.65 28.84
N ASN A 88 18.88 -10.45 28.95
CA ASN A 88 17.90 -11.50 29.20
C ASN A 88 17.05 -11.76 27.93
N MET A 89 17.50 -12.70 27.11
CA MET A 89 16.82 -13.15 25.90
C MET A 89 15.50 -13.93 26.18
N LYS A 90 15.29 -14.36 27.44
CA LYS A 90 14.07 -15.14 27.78
C LYS A 90 12.84 -14.27 27.93
N ASN A 91 12.99 -12.96 27.99
CA ASN A 91 11.87 -12.02 28.07
C ASN A 91 11.62 -11.30 26.74
N PRO A 92 10.70 -11.78 25.90
CA PRO A 92 10.39 -11.16 24.62
C PRO A 92 9.86 -9.73 24.73
N ALA A 93 9.27 -9.36 25.86
CA ALA A 93 8.70 -8.04 26.08
C ALA A 93 9.75 -6.90 25.98
N ILE A 94 11.03 -7.21 26.27
CA ILE A 94 12.10 -6.22 26.14
C ILE A 94 12.33 -5.91 24.66
N ILE A 95 12.35 -6.95 23.81
CA ILE A 95 12.52 -6.80 22.36
C ILE A 95 11.29 -6.12 21.76
N GLU A 96 10.08 -6.50 22.22
CA GLU A 96 8.83 -5.84 21.78
C GLU A 96 8.85 -4.33 22.08
N ALA A 97 9.29 -3.93 23.27
CA ALA A 97 9.38 -2.51 23.61
C ALA A 97 10.40 -1.75 22.73
N MET A 98 11.54 -2.39 22.40
CA MET A 98 12.50 -1.81 21.45
C MET A 98 11.93 -1.69 20.05
N ILE A 99 11.19 -2.70 19.57
CA ILE A 99 10.52 -2.70 18.28
C ILE A 99 9.48 -1.57 18.25
N GLN A 100 8.66 -1.47 19.29
CA GLN A 100 7.62 -0.46 19.42
C GLN A 100 8.21 0.96 19.34
N SER A 101 9.29 1.20 20.06
CA SER A 101 10.00 2.48 19.99
C SER A 101 10.58 2.76 18.61
N ASN A 102 11.23 1.77 17.98
CA ASN A 102 11.83 1.91 16.65
C ASN A 102 10.79 2.10 15.52
N MET A 103 9.59 1.55 15.68
CA MET A 103 8.49 1.72 14.74
C MET A 103 7.65 2.97 15.00
N ASN A 104 7.85 3.63 16.15
CA ASN A 104 7.06 4.77 16.64
C ASN A 104 5.55 4.46 16.62
N ILE A 105 5.16 3.30 17.15
CA ILE A 105 3.78 2.82 17.20
C ILE A 105 3.24 2.85 18.64
N SER A 106 1.92 3.00 18.77
CA SER A 106 1.23 3.07 20.05
C SER A 106 1.04 1.71 20.72
N ASN A 107 0.65 1.70 22.00
CA ASN A 107 0.50 0.49 22.82
C ASN A 107 -0.68 -0.40 22.37
N ASP A 108 -1.58 0.10 21.54
CA ASP A 108 -2.71 -0.64 20.98
C ASP A 108 -2.36 -1.48 19.75
N PHE A 109 -1.08 -1.52 19.38
CA PHE A 109 -0.58 -2.40 18.34
C PHE A 109 -0.19 -3.76 18.90
N ASN A 110 -0.58 -4.82 18.19
CA ASN A 110 -0.03 -6.15 18.33
C ASN A 110 1.29 -6.22 17.56
N ILE A 111 2.33 -6.71 18.22
CA ILE A 111 3.66 -6.87 17.63
C ILE A 111 3.98 -8.36 17.61
N SER A 112 4.37 -8.86 16.45
CA SER A 112 4.94 -10.18 16.29
C SER A 112 6.28 -10.06 15.58
N PHE A 113 7.29 -10.77 16.04
CA PHE A 113 8.64 -10.64 15.50
C PHE A 113 9.38 -11.96 15.45
N THR A 114 10.42 -12.00 14.62
CA THR A 114 11.40 -13.08 14.58
C THR A 114 12.80 -12.49 14.58
N ILE A 115 13.75 -13.22 15.18
CA ILE A 115 15.16 -12.85 15.18
C ILE A 115 15.80 -13.48 13.95
N ALA A 116 16.20 -12.66 12.99
CA ALA A 116 16.80 -13.09 11.72
C ALA A 116 18.31 -13.33 11.83
N GLY A 117 18.95 -12.82 12.89
CA GLY A 117 20.39 -13.00 13.11
C GLY A 117 20.97 -12.07 14.17
N GLU A 118 22.26 -12.17 14.37
CA GLU A 118 23.03 -11.28 15.23
C GLU A 118 24.01 -10.46 14.38
N THR A 119 24.30 -9.25 14.83
CA THR A 119 25.29 -8.34 14.23
C THR A 119 26.00 -7.55 15.33
N GLU A 120 26.95 -6.73 14.97
CA GLU A 120 27.62 -5.81 15.87
C GLU A 120 27.48 -4.38 15.34
N ASP A 121 27.38 -3.41 16.24
CA ASP A 121 27.46 -1.99 15.89
C ASP A 121 28.93 -1.53 15.73
N GLU A 122 29.13 -0.25 15.44
CA GLU A 122 30.45 0.36 15.26
C GLU A 122 31.32 0.27 16.55
N GLU A 123 30.67 0.19 17.71
CA GLU A 123 31.33 0.06 19.03
C GLU A 123 31.52 -1.40 19.47
N LYS A 124 31.22 -2.38 18.58
CA LYS A 124 31.24 -3.83 18.84
C LYS A 124 30.23 -4.31 19.88
N ASN A 125 29.19 -3.55 20.13
CA ASN A 125 28.09 -4.05 20.94
C ASN A 125 27.26 -5.06 20.13
N LYS A 126 26.82 -6.12 20.82
CA LYS A 126 25.99 -7.16 20.19
C LYS A 126 24.58 -6.64 19.91
N MET A 127 24.18 -6.77 18.69
CA MET A 127 22.90 -6.34 18.17
C MET A 127 22.11 -7.53 17.59
N LEU A 128 20.80 -7.43 17.55
CA LEU A 128 19.90 -8.39 16.91
C LEU A 128 19.34 -7.79 15.63
N LYS A 129 19.39 -8.53 14.55
CA LYS A 129 18.55 -8.28 13.38
C LYS A 129 17.18 -8.86 13.65
N VAL A 130 16.16 -8.04 13.64
CA VAL A 130 14.78 -8.42 13.94
C VAL A 130 13.88 -8.06 12.76
N ILE A 131 13.08 -9.01 12.35
CA ILE A 131 11.96 -8.78 11.41
C ILE A 131 10.71 -8.72 12.24
N ALA A 132 9.99 -7.62 12.16
CA ALA A 132 8.79 -7.40 12.94
C ALA A 132 7.60 -6.99 12.07
N ALA A 133 6.42 -7.49 12.45
CA ALA A 133 5.14 -7.04 11.95
C ALA A 133 4.33 -6.47 13.11
N ALA A 134 3.71 -5.34 12.89
CA ALA A 134 2.84 -4.69 13.86
C ALA A 134 1.53 -4.26 13.19
N CYS A 135 0.42 -4.42 13.88
CA CYS A 135 -0.88 -3.95 13.43
C CYS A 135 -1.74 -3.50 14.62
N PRO A 136 -2.72 -2.60 14.40
CA PRO A 136 -3.68 -2.25 15.43
C PRO A 136 -4.40 -3.49 15.96
N GLN A 137 -4.52 -3.62 17.28
CA GLN A 137 -5.17 -4.77 17.93
C GLN A 137 -6.58 -5.01 17.40
N ARG A 138 -7.35 -3.94 17.21
CA ARG A 138 -8.73 -4.01 16.67
C ARG A 138 -8.82 -4.71 15.30
N LEU A 139 -7.74 -4.71 14.51
CA LEU A 139 -7.68 -5.43 13.23
C LEU A 139 -7.78 -6.94 13.48
N VAL A 140 -6.95 -7.47 14.39
CA VAL A 140 -6.93 -8.89 14.75
C VAL A 140 -8.22 -9.31 15.45
N ASP A 141 -8.73 -8.48 16.36
CA ASP A 141 -9.98 -8.72 17.09
C ASP A 141 -11.18 -8.90 16.17
N GLY A 142 -11.18 -8.19 15.03
CA GLY A 142 -12.20 -8.35 13.98
C GLY A 142 -12.23 -9.78 13.43
N TYR A 143 -11.08 -10.34 13.14
CA TYR A 143 -10.96 -11.72 12.66
C TYR A 143 -11.24 -12.75 13.77
N VAL A 144 -10.79 -12.52 14.99
CA VAL A 144 -11.12 -13.39 16.13
C VAL A 144 -12.64 -13.50 16.28
N ARG A 145 -13.35 -12.38 16.23
CA ARG A 145 -14.83 -12.36 16.28
C ARG A 145 -15.46 -13.07 15.08
N LEU A 146 -14.96 -12.83 13.88
CA LEU A 146 -15.45 -13.48 12.66
C LEU A 146 -15.35 -15.00 12.75
N PHE A 147 -14.18 -15.52 13.09
CA PHE A 147 -13.95 -16.96 13.17
C PHE A 147 -14.70 -17.62 14.32
N SER A 148 -14.84 -16.94 15.45
CA SER A 148 -15.69 -17.36 16.55
C SER A 148 -17.17 -17.45 16.12
N HIS A 149 -17.66 -16.48 15.34
CA HIS A 149 -19.04 -16.44 14.86
C HIS A 149 -19.38 -17.63 13.93
N ILE A 150 -18.44 -18.08 13.12
CA ILE A 150 -18.62 -19.26 12.23
C ILE A 150 -18.25 -20.59 12.90
N GLY A 151 -17.82 -20.59 14.16
CA GLY A 151 -17.46 -21.77 14.92
C GLY A 151 -16.18 -22.47 14.47
N LEU A 152 -15.27 -21.75 13.82
CA LEU A 152 -13.93 -22.22 13.48
C LEU A 152 -12.91 -21.72 14.50
N GLN A 153 -12.04 -22.64 14.93
CA GLN A 153 -10.91 -22.27 15.79
C GLN A 153 -9.81 -21.60 14.94
N LEU A 154 -9.61 -20.31 15.17
CA LEU A 154 -8.53 -19.57 14.54
C LEU A 154 -7.19 -19.95 15.17
N LYS A 155 -6.25 -20.49 14.38
CA LYS A 155 -4.92 -20.95 14.80
C LYS A 155 -3.82 -19.93 14.53
N GLY A 156 -4.10 -18.96 13.67
CA GLY A 156 -3.14 -17.92 13.36
C GLY A 156 -3.74 -16.82 12.49
N VAL A 157 -3.28 -15.60 12.75
CA VAL A 157 -3.48 -14.43 11.91
C VAL A 157 -2.13 -14.05 11.32
N ASN A 158 -1.94 -14.38 10.06
CA ASN A 158 -0.73 -14.05 9.30
C ASN A 158 -0.96 -12.79 8.48
N ILE A 159 0.10 -12.13 8.09
CA ILE A 159 0.06 -11.11 7.03
C ILE A 159 0.34 -11.80 5.69
N SER A 160 -0.29 -11.32 4.62
CA SER A 160 -0.15 -11.90 3.27
C SER A 160 1.31 -11.97 2.81
N ASN A 161 2.12 -10.96 3.16
CA ASN A 161 3.55 -10.94 2.89
C ASN A 161 4.28 -12.15 3.47
N ASN A 162 4.02 -12.51 4.73
CA ASN A 162 4.63 -13.66 5.36
C ASN A 162 4.10 -14.97 4.81
N SER A 163 2.83 -15.02 4.45
CA SER A 163 2.23 -16.19 3.85
C SER A 163 2.90 -16.52 2.52
N VAL A 164 3.03 -15.55 1.62
CA VAL A 164 3.71 -15.76 0.33
C VAL A 164 5.22 -15.91 0.49
N THR A 165 5.83 -15.29 1.50
CA THR A 165 7.26 -15.49 1.79
C THR A 165 7.58 -16.95 2.08
N ARG A 166 6.74 -17.66 2.86
CA ARG A 166 6.92 -19.10 3.09
C ARG A 166 6.88 -19.91 1.79
N LEU A 167 6.04 -19.50 0.85
CA LEU A 167 6.00 -20.10 -0.48
C LEU A 167 7.32 -19.89 -1.22
N ILE A 168 7.83 -18.66 -1.24
CA ILE A 168 9.05 -18.28 -1.95
C ILE A 168 10.27 -19.02 -1.40
N ILE A 169 10.48 -18.98 -0.08
CA ILE A 169 11.66 -19.59 0.54
C ILE A 169 11.64 -21.14 0.48
N ASN A 170 10.46 -21.75 0.40
CA ASN A 170 10.33 -23.20 0.22
C ASN A 170 10.30 -23.62 -1.26
N THR A 171 10.43 -22.69 -2.21
CA THR A 171 10.52 -22.99 -3.63
C THR A 171 11.96 -23.33 -4.02
N PRO A 172 12.26 -24.54 -4.51
CA PRO A 172 13.61 -24.94 -4.88
C PRO A 172 14.24 -23.97 -5.89
N LYS A 173 15.52 -23.65 -5.68
CA LYS A 173 16.32 -22.74 -6.54
C LYS A 173 15.83 -21.29 -6.61
N MET A 174 14.88 -20.89 -5.79
CA MET A 174 14.43 -19.51 -5.76
C MET A 174 15.53 -18.57 -5.24
N THR A 175 16.34 -19.04 -4.28
CA THR A 175 17.50 -18.29 -3.75
C THR A 175 18.52 -17.93 -4.83
N ASP A 176 18.72 -18.80 -5.82
CA ASP A 176 19.67 -18.57 -6.91
C ASP A 176 19.25 -17.43 -7.84
N ARG A 177 17.96 -17.06 -7.80
CA ARG A 177 17.34 -16.01 -8.61
C ARG A 177 17.27 -14.65 -7.90
N MET A 178 17.66 -14.58 -6.63
CA MET A 178 17.60 -13.34 -5.83
C MET A 178 18.72 -12.35 -6.19
N PRO A 179 18.46 -11.05 -6.17
CA PRO A 179 17.26 -10.35 -5.67
C PRO A 179 16.07 -10.47 -6.63
N ILE A 180 14.89 -10.79 -6.08
CA ILE A 180 13.61 -10.81 -6.81
C ILE A 180 12.63 -9.81 -6.21
N LEU A 181 11.81 -9.22 -7.07
CA LEU A 181 10.68 -8.41 -6.64
C LEU A 181 9.40 -9.16 -6.95
N LEU A 182 8.68 -9.56 -5.90
CA LEU A 182 7.38 -10.22 -6.02
C LEU A 182 6.27 -9.18 -5.83
N ILE A 183 5.38 -9.10 -6.80
CA ILE A 183 4.29 -8.11 -6.83
C ILE A 183 2.95 -8.84 -6.79
N GLN A 184 2.20 -8.61 -5.71
CA GLN A 184 0.79 -8.95 -5.66
C GLN A 184 -0.01 -7.84 -6.31
N ILE A 185 -0.89 -8.22 -7.21
CA ILE A 185 -1.86 -7.30 -7.81
C ILE A 185 -3.25 -7.67 -7.31
N ASP A 186 -4.01 -6.67 -6.91
CA ASP A 186 -5.44 -6.72 -6.68
C ASP A 186 -6.07 -5.48 -7.32
N LYS A 187 -7.39 -5.45 -7.45
CA LYS A 187 -8.09 -4.31 -8.08
C LYS A 187 -7.94 -2.99 -7.33
N ASN A 188 -7.67 -3.03 -6.03
CA ASN A 188 -7.59 -1.86 -5.16
C ASN A 188 -6.24 -1.70 -4.43
N PHE A 189 -5.29 -2.59 -4.65
CA PHE A 189 -3.95 -2.45 -4.06
C PHE A 189 -2.86 -3.20 -4.84
N LEU A 190 -1.62 -2.78 -4.61
CA LEU A 190 -0.39 -3.49 -4.93
C LEU A 190 0.37 -3.78 -3.65
N ASN A 191 0.96 -4.96 -3.57
CA ASN A 191 1.89 -5.29 -2.51
C ASN A 191 3.20 -5.77 -3.12
N MET A 192 4.28 -5.00 -2.91
CA MET A 192 5.59 -5.24 -3.49
C MET A 192 6.56 -5.74 -2.44
N ASN A 193 7.09 -6.93 -2.64
CA ASN A 193 7.97 -7.64 -1.73
C ASN A 193 9.33 -7.89 -2.38
N LEU A 194 10.39 -7.30 -1.84
CA LEU A 194 11.76 -7.52 -2.27
C LEU A 194 12.39 -8.64 -1.46
N TYR A 195 12.89 -9.67 -2.13
CA TYR A 195 13.60 -10.78 -1.52
C TYR A 195 15.09 -10.71 -1.86
N GLU A 196 15.92 -10.79 -0.83
CA GLU A 196 17.38 -10.84 -0.89
C GLU A 196 17.87 -11.89 0.10
N GLU A 197 18.92 -12.62 -0.24
CA GLU A 197 19.55 -13.58 0.68
C GLU A 197 18.58 -14.58 1.34
N ASN A 198 17.60 -15.05 0.57
CA ASN A 198 16.55 -15.97 0.99
C ASN A 198 15.60 -15.44 2.09
N GLN A 199 15.47 -14.16 2.21
CA GLN A 199 14.55 -13.51 3.15
C GLN A 199 13.82 -12.34 2.53
N LEU A 200 12.70 -11.94 3.13
CA LEU A 200 11.98 -10.74 2.75
C LEU A 200 12.73 -9.52 3.31
N ALA A 201 13.43 -8.80 2.44
CA ALA A 201 14.25 -7.64 2.81
C ALA A 201 13.44 -6.36 2.94
N PHE A 202 12.40 -6.20 2.10
CA PHE A 202 11.58 -5.00 2.11
C PHE A 202 10.19 -5.31 1.57
N SER A 203 9.18 -4.66 2.13
CA SER A 203 7.81 -4.76 1.67
C SER A 203 7.13 -3.39 1.64
N ARG A 204 6.33 -3.15 0.61
CA ARG A 204 5.55 -1.94 0.49
C ARG A 204 4.17 -2.19 -0.08
N PHE A 205 3.19 -1.64 0.61
CA PHE A 205 1.79 -1.65 0.22
C PHE A 205 1.40 -0.33 -0.43
N PHE A 206 0.61 -0.39 -1.50
CA PHE A 206 0.07 0.77 -2.20
C PHE A 206 -1.41 0.56 -2.45
N ASN A 207 -2.23 1.49 -2.02
CA ASN A 207 -3.61 1.56 -2.47
C ASN A 207 -3.65 1.97 -3.94
N ILE A 208 -4.61 1.42 -4.68
CA ILE A 208 -4.94 1.83 -6.04
C ILE A 208 -6.35 2.42 -5.99
N ASP A 209 -6.49 3.68 -6.35
CA ASP A 209 -7.78 4.31 -6.58
C ASP A 209 -7.92 4.57 -8.09
N PRO A 210 -8.95 4.03 -8.77
CA PRO A 210 -9.19 4.32 -10.18
C PRO A 210 -9.30 5.83 -10.47
N ASN A 211 -9.77 6.62 -9.51
CA ASN A 211 -9.87 8.08 -9.67
C ASN A 211 -8.52 8.76 -9.84
N ASP A 212 -7.45 8.23 -9.25
CA ASP A 212 -6.08 8.75 -9.43
C ASP A 212 -5.59 8.59 -10.87
N TYR A 213 -6.26 7.76 -11.67
CA TYR A 213 -5.96 7.43 -13.06
C TYR A 213 -7.12 7.77 -14.00
N GLU A 214 -7.93 8.78 -13.64
CA GLU A 214 -9.07 9.26 -14.45
C GLU A 214 -10.10 8.17 -14.79
N ASN A 215 -10.22 7.14 -13.96
CA ASN A 215 -11.02 5.93 -14.17
C ASN A 215 -10.70 5.21 -15.51
N ALA A 216 -9.47 5.35 -16.02
CA ALA A 216 -9.04 4.68 -17.23
C ALA A 216 -9.13 3.15 -17.10
N PRO A 217 -9.50 2.39 -18.14
CA PRO A 217 -9.60 0.93 -18.06
C PRO A 217 -8.27 0.25 -17.67
N ASP A 218 -7.15 0.87 -18.01
CA ASP A 218 -5.78 0.40 -17.75
C ASP A 218 -5.18 0.94 -16.43
N TYR A 219 -6.02 1.47 -15.51
CA TYR A 219 -5.57 2.09 -14.25
C TYR A 219 -4.63 1.19 -13.43
N VAL A 220 -4.88 -0.13 -13.39
CA VAL A 220 -4.02 -1.09 -12.70
C VAL A 220 -2.64 -1.13 -13.33
N THR A 221 -2.55 -1.18 -14.66
CA THR A 221 -1.28 -1.21 -15.41
C THR A 221 -0.47 0.07 -15.14
N ARG A 222 -1.12 1.23 -15.14
CA ARG A 222 -0.49 2.52 -14.81
C ARG A 222 0.00 2.54 -13.36
N ALA A 223 -0.83 2.07 -12.42
CA ALA A 223 -0.45 1.98 -11.02
C ALA A 223 0.76 1.05 -10.81
N VAL A 224 0.82 -0.08 -11.52
CA VAL A 224 1.97 -0.98 -11.50
C VAL A 224 3.22 -0.26 -12.00
N TYR A 225 3.15 0.42 -13.16
CA TYR A 225 4.27 1.14 -13.73
C TYR A 225 4.83 2.20 -12.76
N ASP A 226 3.97 3.07 -12.24
CA ASP A 226 4.36 4.19 -11.38
C ASP A 226 5.00 3.71 -10.06
N ASN A 227 4.40 2.70 -9.45
CA ASN A 227 4.90 2.18 -8.18
C ASN A 227 6.15 1.32 -8.37
N LEU A 228 6.25 0.57 -9.47
CA LEU A 228 7.43 -0.19 -9.82
C LEU A 228 8.62 0.75 -10.11
N PHE A 229 8.40 1.85 -10.83
CA PHE A 229 9.43 2.85 -11.07
C PHE A 229 10.03 3.36 -9.74
N ARG A 230 9.17 3.76 -8.79
CA ARG A 230 9.60 4.21 -7.46
C ARG A 230 10.33 3.11 -6.69
N MET A 231 9.84 1.86 -6.80
CA MET A 231 10.46 0.72 -6.12
C MET A 231 11.84 0.40 -6.67
N ILE A 232 12.01 0.42 -7.99
CA ILE A 232 13.32 0.18 -8.63
C ILE A 232 14.31 1.29 -8.26
N GLN A 233 13.87 2.56 -8.23
CA GLN A 233 14.72 3.66 -7.77
C GLN A 233 15.14 3.47 -6.31
N PHE A 234 14.19 3.10 -5.44
CA PHE A 234 14.52 2.79 -4.05
C PHE A 234 15.54 1.66 -3.94
N VAL A 235 15.35 0.54 -4.65
CA VAL A 235 16.31 -0.57 -4.63
C VAL A 235 17.70 -0.10 -5.07
N ARG A 236 17.79 0.67 -6.15
CA ARG A 236 19.06 1.19 -6.68
C ARG A 236 19.76 2.18 -5.75
N SER A 237 19.01 2.93 -4.94
CA SER A 237 19.57 3.91 -4.00
C SER A 237 20.18 3.28 -2.73
N ARG A 238 19.92 2.01 -2.45
CA ARG A 238 20.41 1.32 -1.27
C ARG A 238 21.93 1.01 -1.41
N LYS A 239 22.68 1.32 -0.37
CA LYS A 239 24.11 1.03 -0.35
C LYS A 239 24.37 -0.49 -0.46
N GLY A 240 25.17 -0.91 -1.45
CA GLY A 240 25.48 -2.32 -1.68
C GLY A 240 24.36 -3.13 -2.34
N ALA A 241 23.29 -2.49 -2.85
CA ALA A 241 22.21 -3.17 -3.53
C ALA A 241 22.70 -3.91 -4.79
N LYS A 242 22.31 -5.16 -4.91
CA LYS A 242 22.51 -5.95 -6.14
C LYS A 242 21.41 -5.59 -7.15
N PRO A 243 21.71 -5.66 -8.46
CA PRO A 243 20.68 -5.46 -9.48
C PRO A 243 19.56 -6.48 -9.33
N LEU A 244 18.31 -6.00 -9.52
CA LEU A 244 17.14 -6.87 -9.50
C LEU A 244 17.25 -7.89 -10.64
N GLN A 245 17.13 -9.18 -10.31
CA GLN A 245 17.29 -10.27 -11.28
C GLN A 245 15.97 -10.60 -11.97
N GLU A 246 14.85 -10.45 -11.25
CA GLU A 246 13.54 -10.83 -11.76
C GLU A 246 12.41 -10.11 -11.05
N ILE A 247 11.32 -9.89 -11.78
CA ILE A 247 10.03 -9.44 -11.27
C ILE A 247 9.04 -10.58 -11.43
N LEU A 248 8.38 -10.96 -10.35
CA LEU A 248 7.34 -11.98 -10.34
C LEU A 248 6.00 -11.35 -9.98
N PHE A 249 4.97 -11.71 -10.72
CA PHE A 249 3.60 -11.26 -10.48
C PHE A 249 2.69 -12.37 -10.02
N TYR A 250 1.75 -12.06 -9.11
CA TYR A 250 0.69 -12.96 -8.69
C TYR A 250 -0.55 -12.18 -8.24
N GLY A 251 -1.69 -12.87 -8.07
CA GLY A 251 -2.95 -12.28 -7.63
C GLY A 251 -3.97 -12.12 -8.75
N GLU A 252 -4.73 -11.05 -8.73
CA GLU A 252 -5.77 -10.75 -9.72
C GLU A 252 -5.16 -9.96 -10.89
N ILE A 253 -4.77 -10.68 -11.93
CA ILE A 253 -4.08 -10.09 -13.09
C ILE A 253 -4.96 -10.29 -14.32
N ASP A 254 -5.63 -9.24 -14.75
CA ASP A 254 -6.52 -9.28 -15.90
C ASP A 254 -5.75 -9.36 -17.23
N SER A 255 -4.66 -8.59 -17.37
CA SER A 255 -3.81 -8.62 -18.56
C SER A 255 -2.32 -8.57 -18.22
N PHE A 256 -1.69 -9.75 -18.13
CA PHE A 256 -0.25 -9.87 -17.91
C PHE A 256 0.57 -9.27 -19.06
N ILE A 257 0.06 -9.39 -20.30
CA ILE A 257 0.74 -8.87 -21.49
C ILE A 257 0.80 -7.34 -21.46
N GLU A 258 -0.28 -6.67 -21.10
CA GLU A 258 -0.29 -5.19 -21.01
C GLU A 258 0.68 -4.70 -19.94
N ILE A 259 0.66 -5.34 -18.76
CA ILE A 259 1.58 -4.99 -17.67
C ILE A 259 3.03 -5.17 -18.12
N THR A 260 3.39 -6.32 -18.72
CA THR A 260 4.76 -6.59 -19.15
C THR A 260 5.23 -5.64 -20.24
N ASN A 261 4.35 -5.27 -21.17
CA ASN A 261 4.67 -4.27 -22.20
C ASN A 261 4.93 -2.89 -21.57
N ALA A 262 4.08 -2.46 -20.64
CA ALA A 262 4.23 -1.18 -19.97
C ALA A 262 5.55 -1.06 -19.20
N ILE A 263 5.99 -2.15 -18.53
CA ILE A 263 7.21 -2.14 -17.70
C ILE A 263 8.47 -2.60 -18.45
N SER A 264 8.38 -2.90 -19.74
CA SER A 264 9.50 -3.41 -20.55
C SER A 264 10.76 -2.52 -20.54
N SER A 265 10.55 -1.20 -20.39
CA SER A 265 11.63 -0.21 -20.29
C SER A 265 12.57 -0.38 -19.08
N PHE A 266 12.14 -1.11 -18.05
CA PHE A 266 12.99 -1.37 -16.89
C PHE A 266 14.06 -2.43 -17.13
N ASN A 267 13.97 -3.20 -18.23
CA ASN A 267 14.93 -4.23 -18.64
C ASN A 267 15.19 -5.30 -17.54
N VAL A 268 14.17 -5.68 -16.80
CA VAL A 268 14.22 -6.76 -15.80
C VAL A 268 13.34 -7.90 -16.28
N PRO A 269 13.83 -9.15 -16.28
CA PRO A 269 13.03 -10.32 -16.62
C PRO A 269 11.74 -10.37 -15.79
N THR A 270 10.61 -10.59 -16.44
CA THR A 270 9.29 -10.50 -15.82
C THR A 270 8.50 -11.76 -16.10
N ASN A 271 7.98 -12.40 -15.06
CA ASN A 271 7.23 -13.65 -15.15
C ASN A 271 6.05 -13.67 -14.17
N MET A 272 5.11 -14.58 -14.40
CA MET A 272 4.12 -14.97 -13.39
C MET A 272 4.76 -15.89 -12.35
N LEU A 273 4.31 -15.78 -11.09
CA LEU A 273 4.69 -16.72 -10.04
C LEU A 273 4.23 -18.12 -10.41
N SER A 274 5.18 -19.00 -10.68
CA SER A 274 4.91 -20.39 -11.00
C SER A 274 4.70 -21.24 -9.76
N MET A 275 3.85 -22.26 -9.88
CA MET A 275 3.60 -23.21 -8.80
C MET A 275 4.86 -24.05 -8.51
N PRO A 276 5.34 -24.08 -7.25
CA PRO A 276 6.46 -24.93 -6.86
C PRO A 276 6.15 -26.42 -7.04
N THR A 277 7.16 -27.21 -7.38
CA THR A 277 7.03 -28.68 -7.52
C THR A 277 6.69 -29.40 -6.22
N SER A 278 6.85 -28.73 -5.08
CA SER A 278 6.44 -29.21 -3.76
C SER A 278 4.93 -29.15 -3.52
N ILE A 279 4.17 -28.51 -4.42
CA ILE A 279 2.73 -28.36 -4.31
C ILE A 279 2.05 -29.29 -5.30
N THR A 280 1.04 -30.03 -4.83
CA THR A 280 0.17 -30.84 -5.66
C THR A 280 -1.28 -30.41 -5.49
N LEU A 281 -1.98 -30.30 -6.60
CA LEU A 281 -3.38 -29.90 -6.64
C LEU A 281 -4.27 -31.11 -6.90
N SER A 282 -5.30 -31.30 -6.09
CA SER A 282 -6.36 -32.29 -6.34
C SER A 282 -7.52 -31.75 -7.17
N VAL A 283 -7.58 -30.40 -7.31
CA VAL A 283 -8.56 -29.64 -8.09
C VAL A 283 -7.86 -28.64 -8.98
N GLN A 284 -8.46 -28.30 -10.12
CA GLN A 284 -7.89 -27.29 -11.01
C GLN A 284 -8.34 -25.89 -10.59
N PHE A 285 -7.40 -24.99 -10.43
CA PHE A 285 -7.62 -23.57 -10.20
C PHE A 285 -6.36 -22.77 -10.56
N ASP A 286 -6.49 -21.47 -10.68
CA ASP A 286 -5.35 -20.59 -10.91
C ASP A 286 -4.53 -20.44 -9.62
N PHE A 287 -3.39 -21.11 -9.55
CA PHE A 287 -2.48 -21.08 -8.41
C PHE A 287 -2.10 -19.66 -8.00
N SER A 288 -1.87 -18.77 -8.97
CA SER A 288 -1.43 -17.40 -8.73
C SER A 288 -2.39 -16.65 -7.80
N LYS A 289 -3.69 -16.82 -7.96
CA LYS A 289 -4.72 -16.16 -7.14
C LYS A 289 -4.73 -16.61 -5.69
N TYR A 290 -4.28 -17.84 -5.43
CA TYR A 290 -4.33 -18.46 -4.09
C TYR A 290 -2.96 -18.54 -3.41
N ALA A 291 -1.94 -17.88 -3.95
CA ALA A 291 -0.56 -18.00 -3.47
C ALA A 291 -0.41 -17.69 -1.96
N ASN A 292 -1.10 -16.68 -1.45
CA ASN A 292 -1.10 -16.35 -0.02
C ASN A 292 -1.73 -17.46 0.83
N ALA A 293 -2.92 -17.93 0.45
CA ALA A 293 -3.61 -18.99 1.17
C ALA A 293 -2.81 -20.31 1.17
N ILE A 294 -2.18 -20.64 0.04
CA ILE A 294 -1.32 -21.83 -0.06
C ILE A 294 -0.04 -21.66 0.75
N GLY A 295 0.59 -20.49 0.67
CA GLY A 295 1.78 -20.17 1.43
C GLY A 295 1.59 -20.27 2.94
N ALA A 296 0.41 -19.85 3.43
CA ALA A 296 0.07 -19.98 4.84
C ALA A 296 -0.07 -21.43 5.35
N LEU A 297 -0.27 -22.41 4.46
CA LEU A 297 -0.31 -23.82 4.81
C LEU A 297 1.08 -24.40 5.14
N TYR A 298 2.18 -23.77 4.69
CA TYR A 298 3.51 -24.22 5.11
C TYR A 298 3.67 -24.10 6.61
N ARG A 299 4.22 -25.13 7.24
CA ARG A 299 4.57 -25.08 8.65
C ARG A 299 5.58 -23.97 8.86
N ARG A 300 5.42 -23.26 9.96
CA ARG A 300 6.38 -22.26 10.38
C ARG A 300 7.71 -22.95 10.66
N ASN A 301 8.73 -22.57 9.95
CA ASN A 301 10.08 -22.99 10.29
C ASN A 301 10.47 -22.23 11.56
N LYS A 302 10.92 -22.95 12.60
CA LYS A 302 11.24 -22.36 13.91
C LYS A 302 12.29 -21.25 13.84
N GLU A 303 13.07 -21.22 12.76
CA GLU A 303 14.20 -20.29 12.61
C GLU A 303 13.89 -19.06 11.74
N LEU A 304 12.90 -19.10 10.88
CA LEU A 304 12.72 -18.05 9.87
C LEU A 304 11.39 -17.29 9.93
N GLU A 305 10.31 -17.83 10.54
CA GLU A 305 9.03 -17.11 10.49
C GLU A 305 8.05 -17.49 11.60
N HIS A 306 8.11 -16.77 12.71
CA HIS A 306 7.13 -16.87 13.78
C HIS A 306 6.11 -15.74 13.80
N ILE A 307 5.96 -14.98 12.70
CA ILE A 307 5.00 -13.88 12.69
C ILE A 307 3.58 -14.44 12.71
N ASN A 308 2.91 -14.25 13.86
CA ASN A 308 1.53 -14.59 14.12
C ASN A 308 0.91 -13.54 15.04
N LEU A 309 0.10 -12.69 14.46
CA LEU A 309 -0.51 -11.58 15.19
C LEU A 309 -1.53 -12.05 16.25
N LEU A 310 -2.07 -13.26 16.12
CA LEU A 310 -2.96 -13.87 17.10
C LEU A 310 -2.24 -14.19 18.42
N GLU A 311 -1.00 -14.70 18.36
CA GLU A 311 -0.22 -15.02 19.56
C GLU A 311 0.13 -13.77 20.36
N ALA A 312 0.36 -12.64 19.67
CA ALA A 312 0.56 -11.35 20.32
C ALA A 312 -0.67 -10.89 21.10
N THR A 313 -1.87 -11.14 20.59
CA THR A 313 -3.15 -10.86 21.28
C THR A 313 -3.29 -11.74 22.51
N SER A 314 -3.10 -13.05 22.37
CA SER A 314 -3.23 -14.02 23.46
C SER A 314 -2.24 -13.78 24.62
N ALA A 315 -1.03 -13.33 24.29
CA ALA A 315 -0.02 -12.98 25.28
C ALA A 315 -0.44 -11.73 26.11
N LYS A 316 -1.16 -10.79 25.50
CA LYS A 316 -1.71 -9.62 26.20
C LYS A 316 -2.91 -9.98 27.08
N GLU A 317 -3.81 -10.84 26.60
CA GLU A 317 -4.96 -11.31 27.36
C GLU A 317 -4.55 -12.19 28.55
N SER A 318 -3.56 -13.07 28.40
CA SER A 318 -3.06 -13.91 29.50
C SER A 318 -2.38 -13.11 30.61
N LYS A 319 -1.85 -11.92 30.32
CA LYS A 319 -1.38 -10.99 31.35
C LYS A 319 -2.52 -10.33 32.13
N GLY A 320 -3.76 -10.39 31.60
CA GLY A 320 -4.97 -9.86 32.24
C GLY A 320 -5.83 -10.89 32.97
N SER A 321 -5.62 -12.19 32.79
CA SER A 321 -6.47 -13.26 33.34
C SER A 321 -5.81 -14.00 34.51
N ASN A 322 -6.25 -13.70 35.68
CA ASN A 322 -6.50 -14.55 36.89
C ASN A 322 -5.53 -15.68 37.30
N THR A 323 -4.27 -15.66 36.98
CA THR A 323 -3.26 -16.39 37.77
C THR A 323 -2.85 -15.60 39.04
N PHE A 324 -3.46 -14.43 39.22
CA PHE A 324 -3.14 -13.49 40.29
C PHE A 324 -3.74 -13.88 41.67
N LEU A 325 -4.73 -14.76 41.71
CA LEU A 325 -5.43 -15.06 42.95
C LEU A 325 -4.85 -16.21 43.77
N LEU A 326 -4.02 -17.08 43.20
CA LEU A 326 -3.37 -18.19 43.92
C LEU A 326 -1.90 -17.89 44.34
N GLY A 327 -1.29 -16.84 43.78
CA GLY A 327 0.03 -16.35 44.16
C GLY A 327 0.06 -15.34 45.30
N LEU A 328 -1.09 -14.78 45.65
CA LEU A 328 -1.21 -13.64 46.59
C LEU A 328 -1.03 -13.98 48.05
N LEU A 329 -1.12 -15.25 48.46
CA LEU A 329 -0.93 -15.69 49.85
C LEU A 329 0.53 -16.02 50.22
N GLY A 330 1.39 -16.22 49.23
CA GLY A 330 2.84 -16.49 49.43
C GLY A 330 3.76 -15.28 49.27
N ALA A 331 3.31 -14.22 48.62
CA ALA A 331 4.14 -13.10 48.17
C ALA A 331 4.13 -11.87 49.10
N MET A 332 3.27 -11.83 50.11
CA MET A 332 3.16 -10.65 50.99
C MET A 332 4.36 -10.41 51.91
N VAL A 333 5.22 -11.39 52.11
CA VAL A 333 6.38 -11.26 53.04
C VAL A 333 7.68 -10.94 52.30
N ALA A 334 7.77 -11.27 51.00
CA ALA A 334 8.96 -10.96 50.17
C ALA A 334 8.89 -9.60 49.44
N SER A 335 7.71 -8.97 49.41
CA SER A 335 7.51 -7.78 48.57
C SER A 335 7.98 -6.44 49.15
N ALA A 336 8.12 -6.33 50.49
CA ALA A 336 8.57 -5.08 51.08
C ALA A 336 10.03 -4.72 50.82
N ALA A 337 10.92 -5.73 50.68
CA ALA A 337 12.35 -5.50 50.39
C ALA A 337 12.58 -5.28 48.88
N VAL A 338 11.77 -5.89 48.01
CA VAL A 338 11.89 -5.73 46.55
C VAL A 338 11.30 -4.39 46.13
N VAL A 339 10.20 -3.94 46.71
CA VAL A 339 9.58 -2.64 46.40
C VAL A 339 10.50 -1.49 46.81
N GLY A 340 11.15 -1.57 47.99
CA GLY A 340 12.13 -0.56 48.40
C GLY A 340 13.36 -0.47 47.48
N GLY A 341 13.84 -1.64 47.03
CA GLY A 341 14.95 -1.70 46.06
C GLY A 341 14.61 -1.21 44.68
N VAL A 342 13.39 -1.50 44.20
CA VAL A 342 12.92 -1.03 42.89
C VAL A 342 12.64 0.48 42.91
N VAL A 343 12.06 1.01 44.00
CA VAL A 343 11.83 2.46 44.14
C VAL A 343 13.15 3.21 44.18
N ALA A 344 14.15 2.73 44.94
CA ALA A 344 15.47 3.36 44.98
C ALA A 344 16.21 3.27 43.63
N ALA A 345 16.07 2.13 42.91
CA ALA A 345 16.63 1.99 41.56
C ALA A 345 15.91 2.86 40.53
N CYS A 346 14.58 3.00 40.64
CA CYS A 346 13.79 3.89 39.79
C CYS A 346 14.10 5.37 40.07
N GLU A 347 14.27 5.77 41.34
CA GLU A 347 14.69 7.13 41.70
C GLU A 347 16.09 7.44 41.20
N PHE A 348 17.03 6.51 41.34
CA PHE A 348 18.37 6.67 40.81
C PHE A 348 18.38 6.77 39.27
N TYR A 349 17.58 5.92 38.59
CA TYR A 349 17.46 5.95 37.14
C TYR A 349 16.75 7.21 36.65
N ASN A 350 15.70 7.64 37.37
CA ASN A 350 14.97 8.86 37.05
C ASN A 350 15.82 10.14 37.26
N ASN A 351 16.61 10.16 38.31
CA ASN A 351 17.54 11.28 38.56
C ASN A 351 18.66 11.33 37.48
N ASN A 352 19.14 10.18 37.03
CA ASN A 352 20.13 10.11 35.95
C ASN A 352 19.52 10.53 34.60
N LEU A 353 18.28 10.08 34.28
CA LEU A 353 17.52 10.50 33.11
C LEU A 353 17.22 12.02 33.17
N THR A 354 16.82 12.52 34.32
CA THR A 354 16.54 13.96 34.51
C THR A 354 17.83 14.78 34.31
N GLY A 355 18.98 14.26 34.79
CA GLY A 355 20.28 14.85 34.52
C GLY A 355 20.64 14.88 33.02
N GLN A 356 20.37 13.80 32.30
CA GLN A 356 20.57 13.75 30.84
C GLN A 356 19.59 14.66 30.08
N ILE A 357 18.31 14.68 30.48
CA ILE A 357 17.31 15.58 29.91
C ILE A 357 17.72 17.03 30.10
N ASN A 358 18.12 17.42 31.32
CA ASN A 358 18.57 18.76 31.61
C ASN A 358 19.84 19.14 30.84
N SER A 359 20.75 18.19 30.64
CA SER A 359 21.97 18.44 29.82
C SER A 359 21.65 18.54 28.33
N LEU A 360 20.70 17.79 27.82
CA LEU A 360 20.20 17.89 26.45
C LEU A 360 19.39 19.17 26.24
N GLN A 361 18.54 19.52 27.22
CA GLN A 361 17.78 20.77 27.20
C GLN A 361 18.73 21.97 27.21
N ALA A 362 19.77 21.96 28.02
CA ALA A 362 20.78 23.02 28.05
C ALA A 362 21.54 23.13 26.70
N LYS A 363 21.72 22.03 25.97
CA LYS A 363 22.29 22.04 24.61
C LYS A 363 21.34 22.61 23.59
N ILE A 364 20.05 22.30 23.70
CA ILE A 364 18.99 22.83 22.83
C ILE A 364 18.80 24.33 23.09
N ASP A 365 18.84 24.74 24.34
CA ASP A 365 18.69 26.13 24.76
C ASP A 365 19.96 26.95 24.54
N ALA A 366 21.07 26.32 24.19
CA ALA A 366 22.31 27.01 23.85
C ALA A 366 22.08 28.00 22.69
N PRO A 367 22.57 29.25 22.79
CA PRO A 367 22.32 30.28 21.77
C PRO A 367 22.75 29.86 20.36
N GLN A 368 23.73 29.01 20.26
CA GLN A 368 24.25 28.50 18.99
C GLN A 368 23.27 27.54 18.33
N MET A 369 22.69 26.61 19.10
CA MET A 369 21.69 25.66 18.62
C MET A 369 20.37 26.34 18.23
N GLN A 370 19.95 27.35 19.03
CA GLN A 370 18.77 28.16 18.71
C GLN A 370 18.96 28.97 17.43
N ASN A 371 20.18 29.46 17.19
CA ASN A 371 20.50 30.15 15.95
C ASN A 371 20.54 29.20 14.74
N ASP A 372 21.06 27.98 14.92
CA ASP A 372 21.08 26.96 13.89
C ASP A 372 19.65 26.46 13.53
N LEU A 373 18.77 26.29 14.53
CA LEU A 373 17.34 25.98 14.33
C LEU A 373 16.64 27.07 13.53
N LYS A 374 16.89 28.35 13.89
CA LYS A 374 16.33 29.49 13.16
C LYS A 374 16.80 29.55 11.70
N ILE A 375 18.07 29.20 11.45
CA ILE A 375 18.60 29.10 10.08
C ILE A 375 17.91 27.96 9.29
N VAL A 376 17.56 26.84 9.93
CA VAL A 376 16.81 25.75 9.30
C VAL A 376 15.40 26.20 8.97
N ASP A 377 14.69 26.82 9.92
CA ASP A 377 13.34 27.34 9.72
C ASP A 377 13.29 28.39 8.60
N ASP A 378 14.26 29.32 8.58
CA ASP A 378 14.38 30.34 7.52
C ASP A 378 14.66 29.72 6.15
N ARG A 379 15.45 28.60 6.09
CA ARG A 379 15.70 27.86 4.85
C ARG A 379 14.47 27.13 4.37
N ASP A 380 13.70 26.51 5.27
CA ASP A 380 12.46 25.80 4.93
C ASP A 380 11.40 26.79 4.42
N ALA A 381 11.29 27.96 5.04
CA ALA A 381 10.42 29.03 4.56
C ALA A 381 10.85 29.54 3.15
N MET A 382 12.15 29.63 2.90
CA MET A 382 12.70 30.04 1.61
C MET A 382 12.44 28.95 0.54
N LEU A 383 12.59 27.67 0.88
CA LEU A 383 12.28 26.52 0.02
C LEU A 383 10.78 26.48 -0.36
N ALA A 384 9.90 26.71 0.61
CA ALA A 384 8.47 26.84 0.37
C ALA A 384 8.15 28.00 -0.58
N GLY A 385 8.81 29.15 -0.40
CA GLY A 385 8.72 30.30 -1.30
C GLY A 385 9.18 29.97 -2.73
N PHE A 386 10.30 29.28 -2.88
CA PHE A 386 10.81 28.85 -4.20
C PHE A 386 9.87 27.86 -4.90
N ASN A 387 9.31 26.91 -4.16
CA ASN A 387 8.36 25.95 -4.72
C ASN A 387 7.09 26.64 -5.20
N SER A 388 6.55 27.58 -4.41
CA SER A 388 5.39 28.40 -4.80
C SER A 388 5.67 29.27 -6.02
N TYR A 389 6.85 29.88 -6.09
CA TYR A 389 7.28 30.65 -7.25
C TYR A 389 7.41 29.77 -8.50
N ASN A 390 8.02 28.60 -8.36
CA ASN A 390 8.19 27.65 -9.48
C ASN A 390 6.86 27.14 -10.02
N ASP A 391 5.90 26.87 -9.14
CA ASP A 391 4.54 26.49 -9.51
C ASP A 391 3.79 27.63 -10.22
N THR A 392 4.00 28.87 -9.76
CA THR A 392 3.42 30.05 -10.41
C THR A 392 4.04 30.27 -11.81
N VAL A 393 5.35 30.13 -11.93
CA VAL A 393 6.05 30.23 -13.22
C VAL A 393 5.59 29.15 -14.20
N LYS A 394 5.44 27.88 -13.73
CA LYS A 394 4.90 26.80 -14.55
C LYS A 394 3.47 27.07 -15.02
N LYS A 395 2.59 27.51 -14.13
CA LYS A 395 1.20 27.89 -14.48
C LYS A 395 1.16 29.06 -15.45
N THR A 396 2.00 30.06 -15.25
CA THR A 396 2.08 31.23 -16.15
C THR A 396 2.67 30.82 -17.49
N GLY A 397 3.69 29.96 -17.53
CA GLY A 397 4.28 29.42 -18.76
C GLY A 397 3.25 28.63 -19.59
N LEU A 398 2.47 27.77 -18.94
CA LEU A 398 1.37 27.05 -19.60
C LEU A 398 0.32 28.02 -20.17
N LEU A 399 -0.01 29.08 -19.46
CA LEU A 399 -0.95 30.09 -19.97
C LEU A 399 -0.36 30.86 -21.18
N PHE A 400 0.94 31.13 -21.20
CA PHE A 400 1.62 31.77 -22.33
C PHE A 400 1.72 30.86 -23.56
N ASP A 401 1.95 29.56 -23.37
CA ASP A 401 2.04 28.60 -24.47
C ASP A 401 0.68 28.31 -25.11
N TYR A 402 -0.42 28.34 -24.35
CA TYR A 402 -1.75 28.03 -24.86
C TYR A 402 -2.54 29.24 -25.40
N LYS A 403 -2.38 30.43 -24.80
CA LYS A 403 -3.14 31.60 -25.23
C LYS A 403 -2.97 32.00 -26.70
N PRO A 404 -1.75 32.11 -27.26
CA PRO A 404 -1.60 32.49 -28.66
C PRO A 404 -2.16 31.48 -29.64
N LYS A 405 -1.96 30.18 -29.38
CA LYS A 405 -2.41 29.10 -30.24
C LYS A 405 -3.94 28.93 -30.21
N ALA A 406 -4.55 29.03 -29.02
CA ALA A 406 -6.01 28.96 -28.90
C ALA A 406 -6.68 30.16 -29.56
N GLN A 407 -6.14 31.36 -29.44
CA GLN A 407 -6.69 32.55 -30.08
C GLN A 407 -6.60 32.48 -31.62
N SER A 408 -5.48 32.02 -32.17
CA SER A 408 -5.32 31.87 -33.62
C SER A 408 -6.24 30.79 -34.19
N LEU A 409 -6.41 29.67 -33.50
CA LEU A 409 -7.30 28.59 -33.90
C LEU A 409 -8.77 29.02 -33.86
N VAL A 410 -9.17 29.74 -32.81
CA VAL A 410 -10.54 30.28 -32.68
C VAL A 410 -10.81 31.29 -33.77
N PHE A 411 -9.87 32.21 -34.03
CA PHE A 411 -10.01 33.20 -35.10
C PHE A 411 -10.13 32.52 -36.48
N GLU A 412 -9.30 31.51 -36.74
CA GLU A 412 -9.36 30.73 -37.98
C GLU A 412 -10.74 30.07 -38.18
N LYS A 413 -11.26 29.40 -37.13
CA LYS A 413 -12.56 28.72 -37.18
C LYS A 413 -13.76 29.67 -37.24
N VAL A 414 -13.66 30.83 -36.64
CA VAL A 414 -14.66 31.88 -36.68
C VAL A 414 -14.67 32.57 -38.05
N SER A 415 -13.51 32.75 -38.70
CA SER A 415 -13.41 33.38 -40.01
C SER A 415 -13.68 32.43 -41.20
N GLU A 416 -13.51 31.12 -41.01
CA GLU A 416 -13.67 30.10 -42.08
C GLU A 416 -15.02 30.18 -42.84
N PRO A 417 -16.21 30.42 -42.17
CA PRO A 417 -17.46 30.54 -42.89
C PRO A 417 -17.57 31.75 -43.78
N LEU A 418 -16.77 32.78 -43.55
CA LEU A 418 -16.77 34.02 -44.36
C LEU A 418 -15.84 33.95 -45.55
N THR A 419 -14.85 33.02 -45.53
CA THR A 419 -13.78 32.89 -46.55
C THR A 419 -13.91 31.65 -47.41
N SER A 420 -14.75 30.67 -47.02
CA SER A 420 -14.90 29.40 -47.76
C SER A 420 -15.83 29.54 -48.97
N ALA A 421 -15.34 29.13 -50.12
CA ALA A 421 -16.12 29.17 -51.37
C ALA A 421 -17.24 28.09 -51.41
N ASP A 422 -17.13 27.06 -50.57
CA ASP A 422 -18.06 25.90 -50.59
C ASP A 422 -19.28 26.07 -49.71
N ASP A 423 -19.23 26.94 -48.72
CA ASP A 423 -20.33 27.21 -47.76
C ASP A 423 -20.87 28.61 -47.99
N LYS A 424 -21.89 28.74 -48.83
CA LYS A 424 -22.57 30.03 -49.09
C LYS A 424 -23.41 30.51 -47.89
N LEU A 425 -22.71 30.93 -46.85
CA LEU A 425 -23.38 31.58 -45.70
C LEU A 425 -23.91 32.95 -46.06
N LEU A 426 -23.21 33.64 -46.98
CA LEU A 426 -23.56 34.94 -47.54
C LEU A 426 -24.13 34.78 -48.95
N THR A 427 -25.17 35.45 -49.27
CA THR A 427 -25.66 35.57 -50.65
C THR A 427 -24.85 36.59 -51.42
N ALA A 428 -24.92 36.61 -52.75
CA ALA A 428 -24.06 37.41 -53.66
C ALA A 428 -24.03 38.93 -53.34
N ASN A 429 -24.97 39.45 -52.58
CA ASN A 429 -25.10 40.86 -52.21
C ASN A 429 -24.93 41.14 -50.72
N GLU A 430 -24.46 40.15 -49.94
CA GLU A 430 -24.26 40.31 -48.50
C GLU A 430 -22.75 40.31 -48.18
N GLU A 431 -22.30 41.36 -47.49
CA GLU A 431 -20.95 41.44 -46.93
C GLU A 431 -21.03 41.47 -45.40
N LEU A 432 -20.27 40.62 -44.75
CA LEU A 432 -20.15 40.58 -43.29
C LEU A 432 -18.68 40.64 -42.92
N GLU A 433 -18.30 41.66 -42.17
CA GLU A 433 -16.95 41.82 -41.67
C GLU A 433 -16.90 41.60 -40.16
N ILE A 434 -15.92 40.80 -39.71
CA ILE A 434 -15.70 40.60 -38.27
C ILE A 434 -14.97 41.84 -37.75
N GLU A 435 -15.58 42.59 -36.83
CA GLU A 435 -14.96 43.74 -36.16
C GLU A 435 -14.05 43.31 -35.02
N GLU A 436 -14.52 42.36 -34.19
CA GLU A 436 -13.83 41.93 -33.01
C GLU A 436 -14.16 40.47 -32.68
N VAL A 437 -13.13 39.70 -32.31
CA VAL A 437 -13.30 38.38 -31.70
C VAL A 437 -12.65 38.45 -30.35
N SER A 438 -13.41 38.25 -29.29
CA SER A 438 -12.90 38.16 -27.93
C SER A 438 -13.16 36.81 -27.29
N VAL A 439 -12.16 36.24 -26.64
CA VAL A 439 -12.22 34.95 -25.99
C VAL A 439 -12.04 35.15 -24.49
N GLY A 440 -13.07 34.84 -23.71
CA GLY A 440 -13.06 34.95 -22.24
C GLY A 440 -13.59 33.71 -21.58
N GLY A 441 -12.75 32.96 -20.89
CA GLY A 441 -13.12 31.69 -20.28
C GLY A 441 -13.61 30.67 -21.31
N TYR A 442 -14.86 30.26 -21.20
CA TYR A 442 -15.52 29.32 -22.14
C TYR A 442 -16.40 30.02 -23.17
N THR A 443 -16.30 31.35 -23.32
CA THR A 443 -17.16 32.13 -24.20
C THR A 443 -16.33 32.79 -25.27
N VAL A 444 -16.76 32.63 -26.51
CA VAL A 444 -16.26 33.38 -27.67
C VAL A 444 -17.31 34.39 -28.09
N THR A 445 -16.95 35.66 -28.07
CA THR A 445 -17.85 36.74 -28.54
C THR A 445 -17.32 37.27 -29.86
N VAL A 446 -18.16 37.26 -30.86
CA VAL A 446 -17.87 37.77 -32.20
C VAL A 446 -18.73 39.00 -32.45
N LYS A 447 -18.11 40.15 -32.77
CA LYS A 447 -18.79 41.35 -33.19
C LYS A 447 -18.61 41.55 -34.69
N PHE A 448 -19.66 41.89 -35.35
CA PHE A 448 -19.71 42.12 -36.78
C PHE A 448 -19.89 43.61 -37.07
N LYS A 449 -19.28 44.09 -38.14
CA LYS A 449 -19.37 45.43 -38.63
C LYS A 449 -20.04 45.41 -40.01
N GLY A 450 -21.16 46.12 -40.12
CA GLY A 450 -21.80 46.48 -41.36
C GLY A 450 -22.40 45.33 -42.17
N LEU A 451 -23.65 45.45 -42.50
CA LEU A 451 -24.32 44.66 -43.51
C LEU A 451 -24.65 45.57 -44.68
N SER A 452 -24.11 45.28 -45.83
CA SER A 452 -24.53 45.93 -47.07
C SER A 452 -25.60 45.04 -47.73
N GLN A 453 -26.80 45.50 -47.79
CA GLN A 453 -27.95 44.91 -48.51
C GLN A 453 -28.36 43.48 -48.09
N GLY A 454 -29.36 43.36 -47.30
CA GLY A 454 -29.99 42.13 -46.83
C GLY A 454 -30.75 42.33 -45.53
N ASP A 455 -31.47 41.31 -45.04
CA ASP A 455 -32.12 41.35 -43.73
C ASP A 455 -31.07 41.26 -42.62
N PRO A 456 -30.77 42.35 -41.88
CA PRO A 456 -29.74 42.36 -40.85
C PRO A 456 -29.94 41.34 -39.73
N SER A 457 -31.17 40.83 -39.56
CA SER A 457 -31.54 39.89 -38.49
C SER A 457 -31.24 38.43 -38.86
N SER A 458 -31.18 38.10 -40.15
CA SER A 458 -31.06 36.73 -40.62
C SER A 458 -29.60 36.22 -40.74
N VAL A 459 -28.66 37.11 -41.02
CA VAL A 459 -27.23 36.74 -41.24
C VAL A 459 -26.56 36.31 -39.96
N PRO A 460 -26.69 37.02 -38.80
CA PRO A 460 -26.16 36.56 -37.54
C PRO A 460 -26.72 35.22 -37.09
N SER A 461 -28.01 34.98 -37.31
CA SER A 461 -28.67 33.72 -36.99
C SER A 461 -28.13 32.55 -37.81
N ARG A 462 -27.96 32.73 -39.13
CA ARG A 462 -27.36 31.72 -40.01
C ARG A 462 -25.89 31.43 -39.66
N TYR A 463 -25.18 32.43 -39.27
CA TYR A 463 -23.80 32.27 -38.81
C TYR A 463 -23.73 31.49 -37.49
N ALA A 464 -24.57 31.79 -36.53
CA ALA A 464 -24.66 31.05 -35.26
C ALA A 464 -25.07 29.59 -35.49
N GLU A 465 -26.02 29.34 -36.39
CA GLU A 465 -26.44 27.99 -36.77
C GLU A 465 -25.30 27.21 -37.47
N TYR A 466 -24.53 27.85 -38.33
CA TYR A 466 -23.36 27.25 -38.96
C TYR A 466 -22.31 26.85 -37.93
N LEU A 467 -21.95 27.71 -37.00
CA LEU A 467 -21.00 27.42 -35.94
C LEU A 467 -21.50 26.27 -35.07
N THR A 468 -22.79 26.28 -34.71
CA THR A 468 -23.39 25.20 -33.91
C THR A 468 -23.33 23.85 -34.63
N ASN A 469 -23.76 23.84 -35.88
CA ASN A 469 -23.92 22.58 -36.64
C ASN A 469 -22.62 22.02 -37.20
N LYS A 470 -21.66 22.86 -37.62
CA LYS A 470 -20.42 22.40 -38.23
C LYS A 470 -19.20 22.40 -37.29
N VAL A 471 -19.14 23.32 -36.35
CA VAL A 471 -18.00 23.43 -35.45
C VAL A 471 -18.25 22.64 -34.17
N LEU A 472 -19.34 22.90 -33.47
CA LEU A 472 -19.66 22.22 -32.21
C LEU A 472 -19.94 20.73 -32.42
N ASN A 473 -20.77 20.37 -33.39
CA ASN A 473 -21.11 18.96 -33.66
C ASN A 473 -19.95 18.12 -34.23
N LYS A 474 -18.92 18.75 -34.82
CA LYS A 474 -17.80 18.05 -35.40
C LYS A 474 -16.65 17.82 -34.42
N TYR A 475 -16.49 18.69 -33.42
CA TYR A 475 -15.36 18.66 -32.49
C TYR A 475 -15.75 18.28 -31.04
N GLY A 476 -17.03 18.02 -30.81
CA GLY A 476 -17.52 17.69 -29.47
C GLY A 476 -17.65 18.93 -28.58
N ASP A 477 -18.43 18.78 -27.53
CA ASP A 477 -18.72 19.84 -26.54
C ASP A 477 -17.48 20.50 -25.93
#